data_f892e9187a5a4e818556e221bf5d4c44
#
_entry.id   f892e9187a5a4e818556e221bf5d4c44
#
_cell.length_a   1.000
_cell.length_b   1.000
_cell.length_c   1.000
_cell.angle_alpha   90.00
_cell.angle_beta   90.00
_cell.angle_gamma   90.00
#
_symmetry.space_group_name_H-M   'P 1'
#
loop_
_entity.id
_entity.type
_entity.pdbx_description
1 polymer ?
#
loop_
_entity_poly.entity_id
_entity_poly.type
_entity_poly.pdbx_seq_one_letter_code
_entity_poly.pdbx_strand_id
1 'polypeptide(L)'
;MKPFLFITFAAVLLLLSGCGKEPISQPVVSEVPGPEAAAEAVSADTAPTGAVVDLTKLSSTMVYSEVYNMLASPDSYVGKTVKMAGTSACLSNPETNKLYYACIIADATGCCAQGLEYVLPDGEPYPEVDVNITVTGTFALYYENGYKCFHLVDAVLSA
;
A
#
# COMPACT_ATOMS: atom_id res chain seq x y z
N MET A 1 -23.63 -51.72 -0.47
CA MET A 1 -24.95 -51.26 -0.92
C MET A 1 -25.51 -50.35 0.13
N LYS A 2 -25.49 -49.06 -0.07
CA LYS A 2 -26.14 -48.05 0.79
C LYS A 2 -26.92 -47.10 -0.11
N PRO A 3 -28.18 -46.78 0.20
CA PRO A 3 -29.07 -46.06 -0.70
C PRO A 3 -28.79 -44.56 -0.70
N PHE A 4 -28.91 -43.97 -1.89
CA PHE A 4 -28.94 -42.52 -2.18
C PHE A 4 -30.17 -41.88 -1.55
N LEU A 5 -29.97 -40.85 -0.72
CA LEU A 5 -31.05 -40.00 -0.25
C LEU A 5 -31.07 -38.72 -1.10
N PHE A 6 -32.01 -38.68 -2.04
CA PHE A 6 -32.34 -37.46 -2.80
C PHE A 6 -33.14 -36.51 -1.90
N ILE A 7 -32.57 -35.37 -1.60
CA ILE A 7 -33.32 -34.24 -1.00
C ILE A 7 -33.59 -33.23 -2.11
N THR A 8 -34.83 -33.22 -2.57
CA THR A 8 -35.40 -32.20 -3.46
C THR A 8 -35.60 -30.90 -2.69
N PHE A 9 -34.87 -29.85 -3.02
CA PHE A 9 -35.12 -28.51 -2.50
C PHE A 9 -36.02 -27.75 -3.47
N ALA A 10 -37.24 -27.50 -3.00
CA ALA A 10 -38.27 -26.77 -3.75
C ALA A 10 -37.89 -25.29 -3.91
N ALA A 11 -37.99 -24.80 -5.12
CA ALA A 11 -37.87 -23.40 -5.49
C ALA A 11 -39.00 -22.56 -4.89
N VAL A 12 -38.67 -21.54 -4.11
CA VAL A 12 -39.60 -20.47 -3.74
C VAL A 12 -39.22 -19.23 -4.54
N LEU A 13 -40.00 -18.96 -5.56
CA LEU A 13 -39.94 -17.78 -6.40
C LEU A 13 -40.76 -16.65 -5.71
N LEU A 14 -40.09 -15.65 -5.18
CA LEU A 14 -40.74 -14.41 -4.71
C LEU A 14 -40.47 -13.28 -5.71
N LEU A 15 -41.48 -13.00 -6.52
CA LEU A 15 -41.62 -11.83 -7.36
C LEU A 15 -41.90 -10.60 -6.48
N LEU A 16 -41.00 -9.63 -6.43
CA LEU A 16 -41.31 -8.28 -5.94
C LEU A 16 -41.03 -7.29 -7.08
N SER A 17 -42.08 -7.01 -7.84
CA SER A 17 -42.19 -5.83 -8.70
C SER A 17 -42.39 -4.61 -7.84
N GLY A 18 -41.48 -3.64 -8.00
CA GLY A 18 -41.61 -2.32 -7.35
C GLY A 18 -40.99 -1.27 -8.25
N CYS A 19 -41.65 -0.91 -9.35
CA CYS A 19 -41.30 0.22 -10.20
C CYS A 19 -42.03 1.46 -9.66
N GLY A 20 -41.30 2.33 -8.92
CA GLY A 20 -41.73 3.65 -8.52
C GLY A 20 -40.93 4.70 -9.26
N LYS A 21 -41.48 5.26 -10.35
CA LYS A 21 -41.01 6.47 -10.98
C LYS A 21 -41.63 7.66 -10.29
N GLU A 22 -40.85 8.47 -9.59
CA GLU A 22 -41.23 9.81 -9.21
C GLU A 22 -40.39 10.84 -9.98
N PRO A 23 -40.99 11.86 -10.59
CA PRO A 23 -40.26 12.91 -11.26
C PRO A 23 -39.75 13.92 -10.23
N ILE A 24 -38.42 13.95 -10.03
CA ILE A 24 -37.79 14.98 -9.19
C ILE A 24 -37.76 16.28 -9.96
N SER A 25 -38.52 17.27 -9.46
CA SER A 25 -38.43 18.67 -9.88
C SER A 25 -37.02 19.19 -9.60
N GLN A 26 -36.43 19.80 -10.62
CA GLN A 26 -35.14 20.45 -10.53
C GLN A 26 -35.23 21.70 -9.66
N PRO A 27 -34.37 21.88 -8.64
CA PRO A 27 -34.16 23.20 -8.05
C PRO A 27 -33.25 24.04 -8.96
N VAL A 28 -33.66 25.26 -9.16
CA VAL A 28 -32.95 26.33 -9.88
C VAL A 28 -31.59 26.53 -9.23
N VAL A 29 -30.53 26.29 -10.01
CA VAL A 29 -29.15 26.56 -9.59
C VAL A 29 -28.90 28.05 -9.74
N SER A 30 -28.78 28.73 -8.59
CA SER A 30 -28.17 30.06 -8.55
C SER A 30 -26.66 29.93 -8.83
N GLU A 31 -26.25 30.59 -9.86
CA GLU A 31 -24.87 30.72 -10.31
C GLU A 31 -24.03 31.44 -9.24
N VAL A 32 -23.14 30.69 -8.59
CA VAL A 32 -22.06 31.26 -7.79
C VAL A 32 -20.80 31.18 -8.66
N PRO A 33 -20.11 32.28 -8.96
CA PRO A 33 -18.86 32.24 -9.70
C PRO A 33 -17.80 31.61 -8.76
N GLY A 34 -17.43 30.36 -9.03
CA GLY A 34 -16.29 29.70 -8.39
C GLY A 34 -14.98 30.26 -8.96
N PRO A 35 -13.92 30.30 -8.14
CA PRO A 35 -12.60 30.63 -8.64
C PRO A 35 -12.14 29.54 -9.61
N GLU A 36 -11.75 29.98 -10.79
CA GLU A 36 -11.09 29.22 -11.84
C GLU A 36 -9.81 28.57 -11.26
N ALA A 37 -9.91 27.32 -10.82
CA ALA A 37 -8.74 26.53 -10.51
C ALA A 37 -8.15 26.08 -11.84
N ALA A 38 -7.09 26.75 -12.25
CA ALA A 38 -6.22 26.29 -13.31
C ALA A 38 -5.83 24.84 -13.02
N ALA A 39 -6.28 23.92 -13.87
CA ALA A 39 -5.73 22.59 -13.93
C ALA A 39 -4.31 22.71 -14.46
N GLU A 40 -3.35 22.93 -13.58
CA GLU A 40 -1.95 22.70 -13.90
C GLU A 40 -1.79 21.22 -14.17
N ALA A 41 -1.55 20.91 -15.43
CA ALA A 41 -1.06 19.61 -15.86
C ALA A 41 0.22 19.37 -15.06
N VAL A 42 0.13 18.46 -14.09
CA VAL A 42 1.31 17.92 -13.42
C VAL A 42 2.07 17.14 -14.47
N SER A 43 3.02 17.81 -15.12
CA SER A 43 4.08 17.16 -15.89
C SER A 43 4.66 16.07 -15.01
N ALA A 44 4.83 14.88 -15.57
CA ALA A 44 5.62 13.80 -14.97
C ALA A 44 7.05 14.33 -14.80
N ASP A 45 7.26 15.04 -13.70
CA ASP A 45 8.55 15.56 -13.32
C ASP A 45 9.34 14.37 -12.78
N THR A 46 10.40 14.04 -13.48
CA THR A 46 11.41 13.10 -12.99
C THR A 46 11.86 13.63 -11.63
N ALA A 47 11.38 13.02 -10.55
CA ALA A 47 11.65 13.47 -9.20
C ALA A 47 13.16 13.62 -9.01
N PRO A 48 13.65 14.74 -8.43
CA PRO A 48 15.07 14.95 -8.26
C PRO A 48 15.64 13.81 -7.42
N THR A 49 16.67 13.15 -7.92
CA THR A 49 17.49 12.17 -7.19
C THR A 49 17.94 12.83 -5.89
N GLY A 50 17.57 12.24 -4.73
CA GLY A 50 17.90 12.80 -3.41
C GLY A 50 16.72 13.47 -2.69
N ALA A 51 15.50 13.50 -3.24
CA ALA A 51 14.33 13.93 -2.49
C ALA A 51 14.08 12.98 -1.31
N VAL A 52 13.77 13.56 -0.14
CA VAL A 52 13.51 12.81 1.11
C VAL A 52 12.01 12.67 1.32
N VAL A 53 11.54 11.43 1.47
CA VAL A 53 10.17 11.08 1.85
C VAL A 53 10.20 10.64 3.32
N ASP A 54 9.89 11.54 4.24
CA ASP A 54 9.91 11.27 5.67
C ASP A 54 8.51 10.92 6.18
N LEU A 55 8.21 9.64 6.26
CA LEU A 55 6.91 9.12 6.71
C LEU A 55 6.72 9.27 8.22
N THR A 56 7.78 9.45 8.98
CA THR A 56 7.67 9.60 10.45
C THR A 56 6.99 10.89 10.87
N LYS A 57 6.83 11.84 9.95
CA LYS A 57 6.13 13.11 10.15
C LYS A 57 4.65 13.08 9.79
N LEU A 58 4.17 11.96 9.24
CA LEU A 58 2.80 11.80 8.80
C LEU A 58 1.94 11.13 9.87
N SER A 59 0.62 11.32 9.81
CA SER A 59 -0.31 10.54 10.61
C SER A 59 -0.35 9.08 10.11
N SER A 60 -0.78 8.13 10.95
CA SER A 60 -0.86 6.70 10.60
C SER A 60 -1.62 6.44 9.30
N THR A 61 -2.75 7.12 9.09
CA THR A 61 -3.52 7.01 7.84
C THR A 61 -2.72 7.50 6.63
N MET A 62 -1.98 8.61 6.77
CA MET A 62 -1.16 9.16 5.69
C MET A 62 0.05 8.28 5.39
N VAL A 63 0.69 7.71 6.42
CA VAL A 63 1.79 6.74 6.25
C VAL A 63 1.32 5.56 5.42
N TYR A 64 0.19 4.94 5.79
CA TYR A 64 -0.35 3.80 5.07
C TYR A 64 -0.66 4.12 3.60
N SER A 65 -1.28 5.28 3.36
CA SER A 65 -1.59 5.75 2.01
C SER A 65 -0.33 6.00 1.17
N GLU A 66 0.71 6.58 1.78
CA GLU A 66 1.95 6.87 1.07
C GLU A 66 2.73 5.60 0.72
N VAL A 67 2.79 4.62 1.65
CA VAL A 67 3.38 3.31 1.34
C VAL A 67 2.58 2.62 0.24
N TYR A 68 1.25 2.69 0.26
CA TYR A 68 0.42 2.18 -0.84
C TYR A 68 0.80 2.83 -2.19
N ASN A 69 1.01 4.15 -2.23
CA ASN A 69 1.43 4.85 -3.44
C ASN A 69 2.81 4.38 -3.93
N MET A 70 3.76 4.13 -3.02
CA MET A 70 5.07 3.56 -3.37
C MET A 70 4.94 2.18 -4.02
N LEU A 71 4.01 1.34 -3.52
CA LEU A 71 3.75 0.01 -4.07
C LEU A 71 3.03 0.07 -5.43
N ALA A 72 2.10 1.02 -5.60
CA ALA A 72 1.30 1.17 -6.82
C ALA A 72 2.06 1.87 -7.95
N SER A 73 2.97 2.78 -7.63
CA SER A 73 3.72 3.59 -8.60
C SER A 73 5.21 3.69 -8.24
N PRO A 74 5.92 2.55 -8.13
CA PRO A 74 7.27 2.50 -7.58
C PRO A 74 8.28 3.32 -8.37
N ASP A 75 8.12 3.45 -9.68
CA ASP A 75 9.04 4.20 -10.54
C ASP A 75 9.15 5.68 -10.12
N SER A 76 8.10 6.25 -9.52
CA SER A 76 8.09 7.63 -9.02
C SER A 76 8.93 7.83 -7.76
N TYR A 77 9.36 6.75 -7.11
CA TYR A 77 10.12 6.79 -5.85
C TYR A 77 11.56 6.35 -6.00
N VAL A 78 11.94 5.78 -7.13
CA VAL A 78 13.34 5.33 -7.39
C VAL A 78 14.32 6.47 -7.14
N GLY A 79 15.36 6.18 -6.35
CA GLY A 79 16.43 7.12 -6.00
C GLY A 79 16.07 8.13 -4.91
N LYS A 80 14.82 8.13 -4.40
CA LYS A 80 14.45 8.94 -3.23
C LYS A 80 14.92 8.26 -1.94
N THR A 81 15.32 9.08 -0.97
CA THR A 81 15.55 8.60 0.39
C THR A 81 14.21 8.50 1.10
N VAL A 82 13.90 7.31 1.61
CA VAL A 82 12.68 7.06 2.40
C VAL A 82 13.06 6.83 3.85
N LYS A 83 12.35 7.52 4.77
CA LYS A 83 12.44 7.28 6.20
C LYS A 83 11.07 6.85 6.71
N MET A 84 11.00 5.68 7.34
CA MET A 84 9.76 5.12 7.88
C MET A 84 9.98 4.44 9.22
N ALA A 85 8.95 4.46 10.06
CA ALA A 85 8.91 3.74 11.33
C ALA A 85 7.81 2.67 11.26
N GLY A 86 8.09 1.50 11.82
CA GLY A 86 7.16 0.38 11.83
C GLY A 86 7.71 -0.78 12.64
N THR A 87 7.20 -1.97 12.39
CA THR A 87 7.60 -3.21 13.06
C THR A 87 8.50 -4.05 12.15
N SER A 88 9.59 -4.53 12.68
CA SER A 88 10.50 -5.44 11.95
C SER A 88 9.82 -6.77 11.68
N ALA A 89 9.94 -7.26 10.45
CA ALA A 89 9.52 -8.59 10.04
C ALA A 89 10.61 -9.27 9.22
N CYS A 90 10.64 -10.60 9.29
CA CYS A 90 11.50 -11.43 8.46
C CYS A 90 10.65 -12.49 7.75
N LEU A 91 10.72 -12.51 6.43
CA LEU A 91 10.06 -13.48 5.58
C LEU A 91 11.12 -14.40 4.96
N SER A 92 10.84 -15.68 4.88
CA SER A 92 11.72 -16.65 4.21
C SER A 92 11.06 -17.16 2.93
N ASN A 93 11.85 -17.26 1.88
CA ASN A 93 11.43 -17.98 0.68
C ASN A 93 11.74 -19.49 0.92
N PRO A 94 10.74 -20.37 0.94
CA PRO A 94 10.95 -21.79 1.25
C PRO A 94 11.72 -22.56 0.17
N GLU A 95 11.77 -22.03 -1.06
CA GLU A 95 12.47 -22.68 -2.17
C GLU A 95 13.97 -22.35 -2.18
N THR A 96 14.30 -21.12 -1.81
CA THR A 96 15.68 -20.60 -1.90
C THR A 96 16.35 -20.44 -0.53
N ASN A 97 15.58 -20.52 0.56
CA ASN A 97 15.99 -20.14 1.92
C ASN A 97 16.49 -18.70 2.06
N LYS A 98 16.19 -17.84 1.07
CA LYS A 98 16.51 -16.41 1.13
C LYS A 98 15.62 -15.73 2.16
N LEU A 99 16.21 -14.88 2.98
CA LEU A 99 15.51 -14.08 3.98
C LEU A 99 15.31 -12.66 3.44
N TYR A 100 14.12 -12.12 3.69
CA TYR A 100 13.74 -10.76 3.33
C TYR A 100 13.31 -10.05 4.61
N TYR A 101 13.94 -8.93 4.90
CA TYR A 101 13.61 -8.12 6.07
C TYR A 101 12.78 -6.93 5.63
N ALA A 102 11.69 -6.68 6.35
CA ALA A 102 10.75 -5.62 6.01
C ALA A 102 10.39 -4.79 7.24
N CYS A 103 10.14 -3.51 7.01
CA CYS A 103 9.50 -2.61 7.97
C CYS A 103 8.02 -2.59 7.67
N ILE A 104 7.21 -3.12 8.59
CA ILE A 104 5.76 -3.28 8.42
C ILE A 104 5.05 -2.14 9.13
N ILE A 105 4.06 -1.57 8.45
CA ILE A 105 3.10 -0.61 8.99
C ILE A 105 1.69 -1.19 8.94
N ALA A 106 0.87 -0.88 9.94
CA ALA A 106 -0.55 -1.19 9.94
C ALA A 106 -1.37 0.04 9.53
N ASP A 107 -2.57 -0.20 9.01
CA ASP A 107 -3.54 0.88 8.83
C ASP A 107 -4.04 1.41 10.18
N ALA A 108 -4.83 2.48 10.16
CA ALA A 108 -5.35 3.11 11.38
C ALA A 108 -6.26 2.20 12.22
N THR A 109 -6.80 1.13 11.63
CA THR A 109 -7.66 0.14 12.29
C THR A 109 -6.91 -1.12 12.70
N GLY A 110 -5.67 -1.29 12.23
CA GLY A 110 -4.84 -2.48 12.46
C GLY A 110 -5.32 -3.74 11.74
N CYS A 111 -6.27 -3.63 10.80
CA CYS A 111 -6.80 -4.78 10.07
C CYS A 111 -5.98 -5.14 8.82
N CYS A 112 -5.24 -4.19 8.29
CA CYS A 112 -4.39 -4.37 7.11
C CYS A 112 -2.97 -3.91 7.40
N ALA A 113 -2.00 -4.60 6.83
CA ALA A 113 -0.60 -4.26 6.95
C ALA A 113 0.05 -4.15 5.57
N GLN A 114 1.01 -3.26 5.45
CA GLN A 114 1.88 -3.11 4.30
C GLN A 114 3.30 -2.92 4.80
N GLY A 115 4.30 -3.11 3.93
CA GLY A 115 5.67 -2.88 4.33
C GLY A 115 6.59 -2.69 3.13
N LEU A 116 7.78 -2.17 3.43
CA LEU A 116 8.88 -2.11 2.48
C LEU A 116 10.00 -3.02 2.96
N GLU A 117 10.52 -3.82 2.04
CA GLU A 117 11.78 -4.54 2.24
C GLU A 117 12.93 -3.54 2.43
N TYR A 118 13.90 -3.89 3.26
CA TYR A 118 15.13 -3.11 3.42
C TYR A 118 16.34 -4.02 3.48
N VAL A 119 17.45 -3.49 2.97
CA VAL A 119 18.74 -4.17 2.92
C VAL A 119 19.76 -3.32 3.67
N LEU A 120 20.30 -3.87 4.74
CA LEU A 120 21.39 -3.25 5.49
C LEU A 120 22.72 -3.46 4.77
N PRO A 121 23.72 -2.60 4.98
CA PRO A 121 25.08 -2.85 4.53
C PRO A 121 25.63 -4.19 5.02
N ASP A 122 26.57 -4.76 4.27
CA ASP A 122 27.21 -6.03 4.61
C ASP A 122 27.82 -6.00 6.02
N GLY A 123 27.49 -7.00 6.82
CA GLY A 123 28.00 -7.17 8.19
C GLY A 123 27.19 -6.47 9.27
N GLU A 124 26.20 -5.66 8.92
CA GLU A 124 25.30 -5.07 9.90
C GLU A 124 24.26 -6.11 10.36
N PRO A 125 24.03 -6.24 11.69
CA PRO A 125 23.05 -7.19 12.22
C PRO A 125 21.62 -6.70 11.98
N TYR A 126 20.77 -7.61 11.50
CA TYR A 126 19.34 -7.35 11.43
C TYR A 126 18.70 -7.42 12.82
N PRO A 127 17.67 -6.61 13.08
CA PRO A 127 16.95 -6.63 14.33
C PRO A 127 16.14 -7.92 14.51
N GLU A 128 15.74 -8.19 15.74
CA GLU A 128 14.74 -9.22 16.00
C GLU A 128 13.41 -8.89 15.33
N VAL A 129 12.60 -9.91 15.03
CA VAL A 129 11.24 -9.71 14.52
C VAL A 129 10.33 -9.15 15.60
N ASP A 130 9.25 -8.48 15.17
CA ASP A 130 8.23 -7.87 16.04
C ASP A 130 8.74 -6.73 16.95
N VAL A 131 9.92 -6.17 16.67
CA VAL A 131 10.40 -4.97 17.36
C VAL A 131 10.12 -3.71 16.54
N ASN A 132 9.91 -2.59 17.23
CA ASN A 132 9.76 -1.30 16.56
C ASN A 132 11.12 -0.84 16.03
N ILE A 133 11.13 -0.43 14.78
CA ILE A 133 12.31 0.09 14.08
C ILE A 133 11.98 1.39 13.36
N THR A 134 12.99 2.22 13.17
CA THR A 134 12.97 3.28 12.17
C THR A 134 14.05 2.98 11.15
N VAL A 135 13.66 2.84 9.88
CA VAL A 135 14.56 2.57 8.77
C VAL A 135 14.65 3.78 7.86
N THR A 136 15.85 4.10 7.42
CA THR A 136 16.12 5.12 6.39
C THR A 136 16.98 4.48 5.32
N GLY A 137 16.56 4.56 4.05
CA GLY A 137 17.32 3.98 2.93
C GLY A 137 16.90 4.58 1.60
N THR A 138 17.58 4.23 0.55
CA THR A 138 17.28 4.66 -0.82
C THR A 138 16.30 3.69 -1.48
N PHE A 139 15.19 4.18 -1.99
CA PHE A 139 14.20 3.35 -2.70
C PHE A 139 14.77 2.90 -4.04
N ALA A 140 14.84 1.59 -4.23
CA ALA A 140 15.39 0.96 -5.43
C ALA A 140 14.49 -0.18 -5.93
N LEU A 141 14.60 -0.46 -7.22
CA LEU A 141 13.94 -1.58 -7.87
C LEU A 141 14.92 -2.71 -8.13
N TYR A 142 14.43 -3.94 -8.02
CA TYR A 142 15.14 -5.13 -8.47
C TYR A 142 14.18 -6.12 -9.14
N TYR A 143 14.73 -7.14 -9.79
CA TYR A 143 13.93 -8.19 -10.41
C TYR A 143 14.28 -9.52 -9.79
N GLU A 144 13.27 -10.29 -9.41
CA GLU A 144 13.43 -11.64 -8.90
C GLU A 144 12.37 -12.55 -9.53
N ASN A 145 12.81 -13.65 -10.10
CA ASN A 145 11.96 -14.62 -10.81
C ASN A 145 11.04 -13.99 -11.87
N GLY A 146 11.49 -12.90 -12.51
CA GLY A 146 10.72 -12.16 -13.52
C GLY A 146 9.73 -11.14 -12.95
N TYR A 147 9.60 -11.04 -11.63
CA TYR A 147 8.78 -10.04 -10.97
C TYR A 147 9.57 -8.79 -10.63
N LYS A 148 8.95 -7.63 -10.82
CA LYS A 148 9.48 -6.33 -10.38
C LYS A 148 9.25 -6.19 -8.89
N CYS A 149 10.31 -6.09 -8.12
CA CYS A 149 10.33 -5.92 -6.69
C CYS A 149 10.97 -4.59 -6.31
N PHE A 150 10.81 -4.16 -5.08
CA PHE A 150 11.35 -2.90 -4.58
C PHE A 150 11.75 -3.03 -3.11
N HIS A 151 12.79 -2.29 -2.73
CA HIS A 151 13.34 -2.29 -1.39
C HIS A 151 14.02 -0.95 -1.08
N LEU A 152 14.39 -0.76 0.17
CA LEU A 152 15.28 0.31 0.61
C LEU A 152 16.70 -0.25 0.68
N VAL A 153 17.60 0.25 -0.17
CA VAL A 153 19.03 -0.13 -0.16
C VAL A 153 19.82 0.85 0.70
N ASP A 154 21.03 0.42 1.10
CA ASP A 154 21.91 1.19 1.99
C ASP A 154 21.17 1.66 3.24
N ALA A 155 20.32 0.76 3.76
CA ALA A 155 19.44 1.11 4.84
C ALA A 155 20.20 1.26 6.16
N VAL A 156 19.76 2.23 6.96
CA VAL A 156 20.28 2.50 8.31
C VAL A 156 19.10 2.43 9.27
N LEU A 157 19.30 1.68 10.35
CA LEU A 157 18.33 1.63 11.45
C LEU A 157 18.65 2.70 12.49
N SER A 158 17.60 3.32 13.04
CA SER A 158 17.69 4.22 14.21
C SER A 158 16.63 3.85 15.24
N ALA A 159 16.96 4.05 16.48
CA ALA A 159 16.04 3.87 17.60
C ALA A 159 15.02 5.01 17.69
#